data_5344ca1ec88ab0996c5f4f5a8ec95621
#
_entry.id   5344ca1ec88ab0996c5f4f5a8ec95621
#
_cell.length_a   1.000
_cell.length_b   1.000
_cell.length_c   1.000
_cell.angle_alpha   90.00
_cell.angle_beta   90.00
_cell.angle_gamma   90.00
#
_symmetry.space_group_name_H-M   'P 1'
#
loop_
_entity.id
_entity.type
_entity.pdbx_description
1 polymer ?
#
loop_
_entity_poly.entity_id
_entity_poly.type
_entity_poly.pdbx_seq_one_letter_code
_entity_poly.pdbx_strand_id
1 'polypeptide(L)'
;MLFRSTKESKECEDTQASDEVSLETDSTEEILNAGETVLTSASTESEECVAQVKLGREQVRSKNKEALQKIIDDAGVSEAEKKSAVDAMVKLTENAQMEEDAQMMLEAKGFKNAVVSLSDECCDVIVGKEDVTDEKRAQIEDIIKRKTNIGASNIVISKMD
;
A
#
# COMPACT_ATOMS: atom_id res chain seq x y z
N MET A 1 -1.62 -47.98 17.57
CA MET A 1 -0.45 -47.42 18.27
C MET A 1 -0.64 -45.93 18.38
N LEU A 2 -0.89 -45.52 19.61
CA LEU A 2 -1.09 -44.12 20.01
C LEU A 2 0.25 -43.44 20.17
N PHE A 3 0.45 -42.26 19.64
CA PHE A 3 1.43 -41.32 20.18
C PHE A 3 0.80 -39.95 20.41
N ARG A 4 0.73 -39.66 21.64
CA ARG A 4 0.32 -38.45 22.33
C ARG A 4 1.53 -37.52 22.34
N SER A 5 1.43 -36.30 21.86
CA SER A 5 2.46 -35.30 22.06
C SER A 5 1.92 -34.12 22.84
N THR A 6 2.60 -33.85 23.88
CA THR A 6 2.42 -32.92 24.96
C THR A 6 2.70 -31.48 24.54
N LYS A 7 1.85 -30.63 25.03
CA LYS A 7 1.90 -29.17 25.08
C LYS A 7 2.97 -28.73 26.06
N GLU A 8 3.88 -27.88 25.64
CA GLU A 8 4.81 -27.19 26.54
C GLU A 8 4.68 -25.68 26.36
N SER A 9 4.07 -25.09 27.35
CA SER A 9 3.96 -23.66 27.60
C SER A 9 5.25 -23.19 28.28
N LYS A 10 5.81 -22.10 27.80
CA LYS A 10 6.92 -21.42 28.48
C LYS A 10 6.53 -19.99 28.75
N GLU A 11 6.23 -19.75 30.02
CA GLU A 11 6.12 -18.43 30.66
C GLU A 11 7.49 -17.74 30.64
N CYS A 12 7.49 -16.45 30.42
CA CYS A 12 8.61 -15.59 30.79
C CYS A 12 8.11 -14.52 31.74
N GLU A 13 8.73 -14.54 32.90
CA GLU A 13 8.47 -13.69 34.05
C GLU A 13 8.88 -12.23 33.84
N ASP A 14 8.15 -11.39 34.58
CA ASP A 14 8.38 -9.99 34.94
C ASP A 14 9.82 -9.66 35.34
N THR A 15 10.26 -8.47 34.91
CA THR A 15 11.23 -7.69 35.70
C THR A 15 10.82 -6.23 35.71
N GLN A 16 10.31 -5.78 36.85
CA GLN A 16 10.14 -4.36 37.22
C GLN A 16 11.51 -3.74 37.47
N ALA A 17 11.72 -2.56 36.96
CA ALA A 17 12.61 -1.58 37.59
C ALA A 17 12.06 -0.18 37.35
N SER A 18 11.65 0.42 38.45
CA SER A 18 11.26 1.80 38.66
C SER A 18 12.46 2.75 38.50
N ASP A 19 12.23 3.88 37.84
CA ASP A 19 12.92 5.11 38.27
C ASP A 19 12.04 6.33 38.01
N GLU A 20 11.65 7.00 39.11
CA GLU A 20 10.92 8.26 39.14
C GLU A 20 11.89 9.42 38.88
N VAL A 21 11.55 10.30 37.94
CA VAL A 21 12.03 11.68 37.97
C VAL A 21 10.86 12.63 37.76
N SER A 22 10.41 13.23 38.86
CA SER A 22 9.55 14.39 38.86
C SER A 22 10.28 15.60 38.29
N LEU A 23 9.63 16.32 37.38
CA LEU A 23 9.83 17.76 37.23
C LEU A 23 8.51 18.42 36.85
N GLU A 24 7.97 19.13 37.82
CA GLU A 24 6.91 20.11 37.67
C GLU A 24 7.42 21.29 36.83
N THR A 25 6.61 21.76 35.88
CA THR A 25 6.47 23.20 35.59
C THR A 25 5.20 23.43 34.76
N ASP A 26 4.28 24.03 35.42
CA ASP A 26 3.57 25.29 35.10
C ASP A 26 2.63 25.34 33.89
N SER A 27 1.42 25.67 34.29
CA SER A 27 0.20 25.91 33.53
C SER A 27 0.32 27.01 32.46
N THR A 28 -0.18 26.73 31.28
CA THR A 28 -0.99 27.68 30.52
C THR A 28 -2.11 26.92 29.82
N GLU A 29 -3.33 27.21 30.27
CA GLU A 29 -4.58 26.76 29.68
C GLU A 29 -4.72 27.34 28.26
N GLU A 30 -4.55 26.53 27.23
CA GLU A 30 -5.21 26.73 25.96
C GLU A 30 -6.27 25.66 25.78
N ILE A 31 -7.51 26.06 25.91
CA ILE A 31 -8.68 25.27 25.58
C ILE A 31 -8.70 25.11 24.05
N LEU A 32 -7.94 24.17 23.53
CA LEU A 32 -8.06 23.71 22.16
C LEU A 32 -9.23 22.72 22.10
N ASN A 33 -10.22 23.08 21.31
CA ASN A 33 -11.42 22.31 21.03
C ASN A 33 -11.11 20.83 20.79
N ALA A 34 -11.51 19.96 21.72
CA ALA A 34 -11.29 18.52 21.65
C ALA A 34 -11.92 17.82 20.41
N GLY A 35 -12.73 18.54 19.64
CA GLY A 35 -13.32 18.03 18.40
C GLY A 35 -12.46 18.21 17.14
N GLU A 36 -11.52 19.17 17.16
CA GLU A 36 -10.72 19.51 15.98
C GLU A 36 -9.43 18.69 15.91
N THR A 37 -8.89 18.30 17.07
CA THR A 37 -7.71 17.44 17.16
C THR A 37 -7.97 15.98 16.77
N VAL A 38 -9.19 15.47 16.93
CA VAL A 38 -9.52 14.08 16.57
C VAL A 38 -9.70 13.93 15.04
N LEU A 39 -10.22 14.95 14.36
CA LEU A 39 -10.39 14.92 12.90
C LEU A 39 -9.05 15.07 12.16
N THR A 40 -8.11 15.84 12.68
CA THR A 40 -6.78 16.00 12.09
C THR A 40 -5.90 14.77 12.29
N SER A 41 -5.99 14.08 13.43
CA SER A 41 -5.18 12.86 13.65
C SER A 41 -5.63 11.68 12.77
N ALA A 42 -6.93 11.47 12.58
CA ALA A 42 -7.43 10.39 11.74
C ALA A 42 -7.10 10.58 10.24
N SER A 43 -7.09 11.83 9.74
CA SER A 43 -6.67 12.12 8.35
C SER A 43 -5.16 11.94 8.18
N THR A 44 -4.37 12.29 9.17
CA THR A 44 -2.91 12.14 9.13
C THR A 44 -2.49 10.67 9.14
N GLU A 45 -3.13 9.82 9.94
CA GLU A 45 -2.84 8.38 9.98
C GLU A 45 -3.15 7.68 8.65
N SER A 46 -4.24 8.03 8.00
CA SER A 46 -4.58 7.47 6.68
C SER A 46 -3.62 7.92 5.58
N GLU A 47 -3.19 9.19 5.61
CA GLU A 47 -2.20 9.73 4.66
C GLU A 47 -0.83 9.09 4.85
N GLU A 48 -0.39 8.88 6.09
CA GLU A 48 0.86 8.19 6.40
C GLU A 48 0.81 6.72 5.93
N CYS A 49 -0.30 6.02 6.16
CA CYS A 49 -0.48 4.65 5.69
C CYS A 49 -0.38 4.55 4.15
N VAL A 50 -1.04 5.45 3.42
CA VAL A 50 -0.95 5.53 1.96
C VAL A 50 0.48 5.80 1.49
N ALA A 51 1.16 6.74 2.14
CA ALA A 51 2.55 7.06 1.82
C ALA A 51 3.48 5.86 2.02
N GLN A 52 3.29 5.09 3.10
CA GLN A 52 4.05 3.87 3.36
C GLN A 52 3.79 2.79 2.31
N VAL A 53 2.53 2.58 1.92
CA VAL A 53 2.16 1.61 0.87
C VAL A 53 2.78 2.00 -0.47
N LYS A 54 2.69 3.28 -0.85
CA LYS A 54 3.31 3.82 -2.07
C LYS A 54 4.83 3.65 -2.05
N LEU A 55 5.49 3.96 -0.93
CA LEU A 55 6.92 3.81 -0.76
C LEU A 55 7.36 2.33 -0.85
N GLY A 56 6.66 1.44 -0.14
CA GLY A 56 6.95 0.00 -0.18
C GLY A 56 6.85 -0.57 -1.59
N ARG A 57 5.81 -0.19 -2.34
CA ARG A 57 5.64 -0.58 -3.74
C ARG A 57 6.79 -0.07 -4.62
N GLU A 58 7.20 1.18 -4.46
CA GLU A 58 8.30 1.75 -5.25
C GLU A 58 9.65 1.06 -4.94
N GLN A 59 9.88 0.70 -3.68
CA GLN A 59 11.06 -0.08 -3.31
C GLN A 59 11.10 -1.47 -3.96
N VAL A 60 9.95 -2.17 -3.99
CA VAL A 60 9.84 -3.47 -4.67
C VAL A 60 10.06 -3.31 -6.17
N ARG A 61 9.47 -2.29 -6.78
CA ARG A 61 9.64 -1.97 -8.20
C ARG A 61 11.09 -1.69 -8.56
N SER A 62 11.78 -0.89 -7.75
CA SER A 62 13.21 -0.59 -7.93
C SER A 62 14.06 -1.86 -7.87
N LYS A 63 13.82 -2.73 -6.89
CA LYS A 63 14.52 -4.02 -6.79
C LYS A 63 14.26 -4.93 -7.99
N ASN A 64 13.03 -4.96 -8.49
CA ASN A 64 12.69 -5.74 -9.68
C ASN A 64 13.39 -5.20 -10.93
N LYS A 65 13.43 -3.87 -11.10
CA LYS A 65 14.18 -3.22 -12.19
C LYS A 65 15.67 -3.56 -12.13
N GLU A 66 16.27 -3.49 -10.95
CA GLU A 66 17.68 -3.83 -10.76
C GLU A 66 17.95 -5.32 -11.07
N ALA A 67 17.05 -6.22 -10.67
CA ALA A 67 17.20 -7.65 -10.95
C ALA A 67 17.11 -7.92 -12.47
N LEU A 68 16.16 -7.32 -13.16
CA LEU A 68 15.99 -7.44 -14.61
C LEU A 68 17.20 -6.83 -15.35
N GLN A 69 17.71 -5.68 -14.90
CA GLN A 69 18.89 -5.06 -15.48
C GLN A 69 20.13 -5.96 -15.36
N LYS A 70 20.33 -6.62 -14.22
CA LYS A 70 21.43 -7.59 -14.06
C LYS A 70 21.36 -8.75 -15.05
N ILE A 71 20.15 -9.25 -15.35
CA ILE A 71 19.96 -10.31 -16.36
C ILE A 71 20.31 -9.79 -17.76
N ILE A 72 19.92 -8.56 -18.09
CA ILE A 72 20.21 -7.94 -19.40
C ILE A 72 21.71 -7.72 -19.59
N ASP A 73 22.41 -7.32 -18.54
CA ASP A 73 23.84 -6.98 -18.59
C ASP A 73 24.75 -8.21 -18.48
N ASP A 74 24.22 -9.36 -18.08
CA ASP A 74 25.00 -10.59 -17.92
C ASP A 74 25.34 -11.19 -19.29
N ALA A 75 26.65 -11.32 -19.56
CA ALA A 75 27.15 -11.91 -20.79
C ALA A 75 26.94 -13.44 -20.87
N GLY A 76 26.69 -14.12 -19.73
CA GLY A 76 26.43 -15.55 -19.66
C GLY A 76 24.99 -15.94 -19.97
N VAL A 77 24.07 -14.99 -20.03
CA VAL A 77 22.64 -15.17 -20.27
C VAL A 77 22.33 -15.21 -21.77
N SER A 78 21.46 -16.12 -22.19
CA SER A 78 21.06 -16.24 -23.61
C SER A 78 20.29 -14.99 -24.09
N GLU A 79 20.36 -14.71 -25.39
CA GLU A 79 19.62 -13.60 -26.02
C GLU A 79 18.10 -13.73 -25.85
N ALA A 80 17.56 -14.93 -25.75
CA ALA A 80 16.14 -15.16 -25.51
C ALA A 80 15.74 -14.75 -24.09
N GLU A 81 16.57 -15.05 -23.10
CA GLU A 81 16.33 -14.65 -21.70
C GLU A 81 16.51 -13.14 -21.50
N LYS A 82 17.50 -12.53 -22.17
CA LYS A 82 17.66 -11.08 -22.17
C LYS A 82 16.46 -10.37 -22.76
N LYS A 83 15.94 -10.87 -23.89
CA LYS A 83 14.74 -10.33 -24.50
C LYS A 83 13.54 -10.43 -23.55
N SER A 84 13.37 -11.57 -22.88
CA SER A 84 12.30 -11.74 -21.88
C SER A 84 12.44 -10.76 -20.71
N ALA A 85 13.66 -10.49 -20.25
CA ALA A 85 13.92 -9.50 -19.19
C ALA A 85 13.62 -8.07 -19.65
N VAL A 86 13.93 -7.73 -20.91
CA VAL A 86 13.58 -6.43 -21.49
C VAL A 86 12.07 -6.28 -21.60
N ASP A 87 11.36 -7.29 -22.09
CA ASP A 87 9.91 -7.28 -22.21
C ASP A 87 9.24 -7.12 -20.82
N ALA A 88 9.77 -7.81 -19.80
CA ALA A 88 9.31 -7.67 -18.42
C ALA A 88 9.57 -6.26 -17.86
N MET A 89 10.69 -5.63 -18.18
CA MET A 89 11.02 -4.26 -17.77
C MET A 89 10.10 -3.24 -18.42
N VAL A 90 9.79 -3.40 -19.70
CA VAL A 90 8.82 -2.57 -20.42
C VAL A 90 7.46 -2.67 -19.76
N LYS A 91 6.97 -3.90 -19.52
CA LYS A 91 5.69 -4.15 -18.87
C LYS A 91 5.61 -3.55 -17.47
N LEU A 92 6.67 -3.66 -16.67
CA LEU A 92 6.75 -3.05 -15.35
C LEU A 92 6.61 -1.52 -15.41
N THR A 93 7.17 -0.90 -16.44
CA THR A 93 7.10 0.54 -16.66
C THR A 93 5.72 0.98 -17.14
N GLU A 94 5.11 0.22 -18.07
CA GLU A 94 3.76 0.48 -18.57
C GLU A 94 2.73 0.35 -17.45
N ASN A 95 2.82 -0.70 -16.62
CA ASN A 95 1.94 -0.86 -15.46
C ASN A 95 2.08 0.32 -14.48
N ALA A 96 3.31 0.78 -14.21
CA ALA A 96 3.55 1.93 -13.37
C ALA A 96 2.87 3.20 -13.89
N GLN A 97 2.96 3.44 -15.19
CA GLN A 97 2.32 4.59 -15.83
C GLN A 97 0.79 4.50 -15.76
N MET A 98 0.22 3.32 -16.02
CA MET A 98 -1.23 3.10 -15.93
C MET A 98 -1.75 3.27 -14.50
N GLU A 99 -1.01 2.81 -13.48
CA GLU A 99 -1.33 3.00 -12.07
C GLU A 99 -1.35 4.49 -11.71
N GLU A 100 -0.34 5.24 -12.13
CA GLU A 100 -0.24 6.67 -11.87
C GLU A 100 -1.36 7.46 -12.54
N ASP A 101 -1.64 7.17 -13.80
CA ASP A 101 -2.73 7.78 -14.56
C ASP A 101 -4.10 7.50 -13.93
N ALA A 102 -4.31 6.26 -13.46
CA ALA A 102 -5.54 5.87 -12.78
C ALA A 102 -5.69 6.58 -11.43
N GLN A 103 -4.62 6.65 -10.63
CA GLN A 103 -4.61 7.36 -9.35
C GLN A 103 -4.92 8.85 -9.55
N MET A 104 -4.25 9.50 -10.49
CA MET A 104 -4.47 10.93 -10.81
C MET A 104 -5.93 11.19 -11.19
N MET A 105 -6.55 10.28 -11.95
CA MET A 105 -7.95 10.40 -12.34
C MET A 105 -8.90 10.19 -11.17
N LEU A 106 -8.58 9.24 -10.27
CA LEU A 106 -9.36 9.03 -9.04
C LEU A 106 -9.27 10.25 -8.12
N GLU A 107 -8.08 10.82 -7.92
CA GLU A 107 -7.88 12.02 -7.13
C GLU A 107 -8.64 13.23 -7.71
N ALA A 108 -8.62 13.41 -9.03
CA ALA A 108 -9.39 14.44 -9.73
C ALA A 108 -10.92 14.28 -9.58
N LYS A 109 -11.40 13.07 -9.29
CA LYS A 109 -12.80 12.76 -8.99
C LYS A 109 -13.15 12.84 -7.51
N GLY A 110 -12.18 13.17 -6.66
CA GLY A 110 -12.38 13.38 -5.23
C GLY A 110 -12.09 12.15 -4.36
N PHE A 111 -11.60 11.07 -4.93
CA PHE A 111 -11.11 9.90 -4.18
C PHE A 111 -9.72 10.21 -3.61
N LYS A 112 -9.70 10.87 -2.46
CA LYS A 112 -8.45 11.20 -1.77
C LYS A 112 -7.79 9.92 -1.28
N ASN A 113 -6.45 9.88 -1.36
CA ASN A 113 -5.65 8.77 -0.85
C ASN A 113 -5.92 7.42 -1.54
N ALA A 114 -6.41 7.41 -2.78
CA ALA A 114 -6.55 6.19 -3.55
C ALA A 114 -5.17 5.59 -3.88
N VAL A 115 -5.05 4.27 -3.76
CA VAL A 115 -3.89 3.51 -4.20
C VAL A 115 -4.34 2.49 -5.23
N VAL A 116 -3.72 2.52 -6.40
CA VAL A 116 -3.98 1.57 -7.48
C VAL A 116 -2.76 0.69 -7.66
N SER A 117 -2.95 -0.62 -7.71
CA SER A 117 -1.90 -1.59 -7.98
C SER A 117 -2.33 -2.51 -9.10
N LEU A 118 -1.53 -2.58 -10.15
CA LEU A 118 -1.76 -3.41 -11.32
C LEU A 118 -0.89 -4.66 -11.29
N SER A 119 -1.54 -5.79 -11.53
CA SER A 119 -0.90 -7.05 -11.90
C SER A 119 -1.28 -7.37 -13.35
N ASP A 120 -0.78 -8.49 -13.88
CA ASP A 120 -0.97 -8.85 -15.29
C ASP A 120 -2.44 -8.90 -15.74
N GLU A 121 -3.33 -9.35 -14.87
CA GLU A 121 -4.75 -9.55 -15.21
C GLU A 121 -5.71 -8.92 -14.20
N CYS A 122 -5.23 -8.39 -13.08
CA CYS A 122 -6.06 -7.83 -12.03
C CYS A 122 -5.56 -6.47 -11.56
N CYS A 123 -6.49 -5.69 -11.02
CA CYS A 123 -6.26 -4.38 -10.47
C CYS A 123 -6.82 -4.32 -9.04
N ASP A 124 -5.96 -4.02 -8.08
CA ASP A 124 -6.35 -3.77 -6.70
C ASP A 124 -6.42 -2.26 -6.47
N VAL A 125 -7.56 -1.79 -5.97
CA VAL A 125 -7.79 -0.38 -5.65
C VAL A 125 -8.12 -0.27 -4.17
N ILE A 126 -7.33 0.50 -3.44
CA ILE A 126 -7.57 0.81 -2.04
C ILE A 126 -8.03 2.26 -1.96
N VAL A 127 -9.17 2.49 -1.32
CA VAL A 127 -9.78 3.82 -1.16
C VAL A 127 -10.20 4.04 0.28
N GLY A 128 -10.48 5.29 0.63
CA GLY A 128 -10.99 5.64 1.95
C GLY A 128 -12.31 4.92 2.28
N LYS A 129 -12.56 4.69 3.56
CA LYS A 129 -13.75 3.98 4.05
C LYS A 129 -15.07 4.61 3.57
N GLU A 130 -15.10 5.92 3.40
CA GLU A 130 -16.27 6.67 2.93
C GLU A 130 -16.51 6.55 1.42
N ASP A 131 -15.52 6.02 0.69
CA ASP A 131 -15.54 5.93 -0.76
C ASP A 131 -16.02 4.56 -1.28
N VAL A 132 -16.43 3.65 -0.41
CA VAL A 132 -16.89 2.29 -0.75
C VAL A 132 -18.43 2.20 -0.79
N THR A 133 -19.09 3.16 -1.43
CA THR A 133 -20.52 3.06 -1.77
C THR A 133 -20.71 2.45 -3.16
N ASP A 134 -21.87 1.87 -3.46
CA ASP A 134 -22.11 1.24 -4.76
C ASP A 134 -21.94 2.22 -5.93
N GLU A 135 -22.35 3.47 -5.76
CA GLU A 135 -22.19 4.53 -6.77
C GLU A 135 -20.70 4.85 -6.99
N LYS A 136 -19.94 5.00 -5.92
CA LYS A 136 -18.52 5.30 -5.99
C LYS A 136 -17.72 4.11 -6.53
N ARG A 137 -18.11 2.87 -6.19
CA ARG A 137 -17.52 1.67 -6.78
C ARG A 137 -17.66 1.63 -8.29
N ALA A 138 -18.87 1.91 -8.81
CA ALA A 138 -19.10 1.98 -10.25
C ALA A 138 -18.25 3.06 -10.94
N GLN A 139 -18.04 4.21 -10.29
CA GLN A 139 -17.16 5.26 -10.79
C GLN A 139 -15.69 4.82 -10.81
N ILE A 140 -15.22 4.15 -9.76
CA ILE A 140 -13.86 3.62 -9.70
C ILE A 140 -13.64 2.58 -10.79
N GLU A 141 -14.55 1.62 -10.93
CA GLU A 141 -14.49 0.58 -11.97
C GLU A 141 -14.44 1.18 -13.38
N ASP A 142 -15.25 2.19 -13.67
CA ASP A 142 -15.24 2.87 -14.98
C ASP A 142 -13.90 3.58 -15.25
N ILE A 143 -13.32 4.24 -14.25
CA ILE A 143 -12.03 4.91 -14.38
C ILE A 143 -10.92 3.88 -14.63
N ILE A 144 -10.85 2.85 -13.81
CA ILE A 144 -9.84 1.79 -13.92
C ILE A 144 -9.94 1.10 -15.28
N LYS A 145 -11.13 0.67 -15.68
CA LYS A 145 -11.35 0.03 -16.97
C LYS A 145 -10.88 0.89 -18.14
N ARG A 146 -11.14 2.19 -18.11
CA ARG A 146 -10.70 3.11 -19.19
C ARG A 146 -9.20 3.34 -19.21
N LYS A 147 -8.53 3.26 -18.06
CA LYS A 147 -7.09 3.57 -17.95
C LYS A 147 -6.21 2.34 -18.12
N THR A 148 -6.70 1.17 -17.72
CA THR A 148 -5.90 -0.05 -17.65
C THR A 148 -6.35 -1.15 -18.63
N ASN A 149 -7.51 -0.99 -19.25
CA ASN A 149 -8.20 -2.01 -20.07
C ASN A 149 -8.54 -3.31 -19.31
N ILE A 150 -8.43 -3.32 -17.97
CA ILE A 150 -8.80 -4.47 -17.15
C ILE A 150 -10.32 -4.54 -17.02
N GLY A 151 -10.89 -5.74 -17.18
CA GLY A 151 -12.33 -5.97 -17.04
C GLY A 151 -12.80 -5.80 -15.61
N ALA A 152 -14.05 -5.35 -15.42
CA ALA A 152 -14.63 -5.10 -14.09
C ALA A 152 -14.58 -6.32 -13.14
N SER A 153 -14.66 -7.54 -13.69
CA SER A 153 -14.53 -8.79 -12.90
C SER A 153 -13.16 -8.98 -12.23
N ASN A 154 -12.15 -8.30 -12.74
CA ASN A 154 -10.78 -8.40 -12.28
C ASN A 154 -10.32 -7.17 -11.52
N ILE A 155 -11.26 -6.29 -11.15
CA ILE A 155 -11.01 -5.11 -10.31
C ILE A 155 -11.48 -5.42 -8.90
N VAL A 156 -10.56 -5.37 -7.94
CA VAL A 156 -10.84 -5.55 -6.52
C VAL A 156 -10.77 -4.20 -5.84
N ILE A 157 -11.87 -3.77 -5.21
CA ILE A 157 -11.94 -2.50 -4.49
C ILE A 157 -12.02 -2.79 -2.99
N SER A 158 -11.00 -2.37 -2.27
CA SER A 158 -10.86 -2.53 -0.83
C SER A 158 -10.90 -1.18 -0.12
N LYS A 159 -11.43 -1.18 1.11
CA LYS A 159 -11.38 -0.01 1.97
C LYS A 159 -10.09 0.01 2.79
N MET A 160 -9.60 1.18 3.05
CA MET A 160 -8.58 1.43 4.07
C MET A 160 -9.25 1.39 5.45
N ASP A 161 -8.73 0.58 6.36
CA ASP A 161 -9.20 0.52 7.77
C ASP A 161 -8.53 1.59 8.61
#